data_c9256aa4142337cbde97b1bba2cae876
#
_entry.id   c9256aa4142337cbde97b1bba2cae876
#
_cell.length_a   1.000
_cell.length_b   1.000
_cell.length_c   1.000
_cell.angle_alpha   90.00
_cell.angle_beta   90.00
_cell.angle_gamma   90.00
#
_symmetry.space_group_name_H-M   'P 1'
#
loop_
_entity.id
_entity.type
_entity.pdbx_description
1 polymer ?
#
loop_
_entity_poly.entity_id
_entity_poly.type
_entity_poly.pdbx_seq_one_letter_code
_entity_poly.pdbx_strand_id
1 'polypeptide(L)'
;MRTLLALLMIVSSAQAQKLTSNIPYAESAHERQVLDVYAPEGAKNLPVVFWIHGGGWQVGDKTDVQIKPRVLTQRGFVFVSTNYRLLPHVEMGELIGDVAKSLGWVHKNITKHGGDPKRVFVMGHSAGAQLAALICIDERYLKAEGVPFQVLKGCVPVDGDTYDLPAIIATAELHQTVYGLPLPENGHRVKFGNDPKKHIDFSAVTHVAQGKGIPPFLVLHVAGHPDVTAQAKRLGAVLQKAQIPMTVFGAPETTHSKLNADLGEPKDPATSELFKFLGPLTDKNQ
;
A
#
# COMPACT_ATOMS: atom_id res chain seq x y z
N MET A 1 -38.98 -41.87 20.54
CA MET A 1 -37.63 -41.35 20.81
C MET A 1 -37.44 -40.12 19.94
N ARG A 2 -37.50 -38.92 20.51
CA ARG A 2 -37.27 -37.66 19.78
C ARG A 2 -35.81 -37.25 20.04
N THR A 3 -34.99 -37.34 19.03
CA THR A 3 -33.58 -36.92 19.08
C THR A 3 -33.52 -35.41 18.97
N LEU A 4 -33.13 -34.74 20.07
CA LEU A 4 -32.89 -33.29 20.08
C LEU A 4 -31.50 -33.04 19.42
N LEU A 5 -31.49 -32.45 18.24
CA LEU A 5 -30.27 -31.93 17.61
C LEU A 5 -29.92 -30.60 18.30
N ALA A 6 -28.90 -30.60 19.14
CA ALA A 6 -28.36 -29.36 19.71
C ALA A 6 -27.52 -28.64 18.63
N LEU A 7 -28.03 -27.52 18.14
CA LEU A 7 -27.32 -26.61 17.25
C LEU A 7 -26.28 -25.84 18.09
N LEU A 8 -25.02 -26.23 18.02
CA LEU A 8 -23.92 -25.48 18.64
C LEU A 8 -23.75 -24.19 17.83
N MET A 9 -24.27 -23.08 18.32
CA MET A 9 -23.89 -21.75 17.82
C MET A 9 -22.46 -21.46 18.27
N ILE A 10 -21.50 -21.55 17.35
CA ILE A 10 -20.15 -21.01 17.56
C ILE A 10 -20.28 -19.48 17.53
N VAL A 11 -20.41 -18.88 18.72
CA VAL A 11 -20.28 -17.43 18.87
C VAL A 11 -18.79 -17.13 18.72
N SER A 12 -18.40 -16.73 17.51
CA SER A 12 -17.07 -16.16 17.29
C SER A 12 -17.00 -14.85 18.10
N SER A 13 -16.36 -14.89 19.26
CA SER A 13 -16.08 -13.68 20.03
C SER A 13 -15.19 -12.79 19.15
N ALA A 14 -15.68 -11.63 18.75
CA ALA A 14 -14.87 -10.61 18.11
C ALA A 14 -13.70 -10.31 19.04
N GLN A 15 -12.50 -10.72 18.64
CA GLN A 15 -11.30 -10.51 19.43
C GLN A 15 -11.07 -8.99 19.55
N ALA A 16 -10.90 -8.47 20.77
CA ALA A 16 -10.67 -7.06 20.98
C ALA A 16 -9.40 -6.60 20.25
N GLN A 17 -9.49 -5.42 19.66
CA GLN A 17 -8.37 -4.78 18.95
C GLN A 17 -7.64 -3.84 19.91
N LYS A 18 -6.33 -3.98 20.01
CA LYS A 18 -5.43 -3.07 20.72
C LYS A 18 -4.82 -2.08 19.75
N LEU A 19 -4.93 -0.80 20.04
CA LEU A 19 -4.24 0.29 19.33
C LEU A 19 -3.06 0.79 20.15
N THR A 20 -1.88 0.86 19.52
CA THR A 20 -0.73 1.61 20.03
C THR A 20 -0.43 2.71 19.01
N SER A 21 -0.71 3.96 19.40
CA SER A 21 -0.65 5.11 18.49
C SER A 21 0.60 5.97 18.70
N ASN A 22 0.91 6.75 17.65
CA ASN A 22 1.98 7.77 17.66
C ASN A 22 3.36 7.22 18.05
N ILE A 23 3.68 6.02 17.57
CA ILE A 23 4.99 5.40 17.81
C ILE A 23 6.02 6.06 16.88
N PRO A 24 7.07 6.72 17.43
CA PRO A 24 8.10 7.31 16.60
C PRO A 24 8.95 6.20 15.93
N TYR A 25 9.19 6.35 14.63
CA TYR A 25 10.04 5.44 13.88
C TYR A 25 11.40 6.05 13.49
N ALA A 26 11.61 7.32 13.80
CA ALA A 26 12.87 8.04 13.56
C ALA A 26 13.33 8.76 14.82
N GLU A 27 14.66 9.01 14.92
CA GLU A 27 15.26 9.73 16.05
C GLU A 27 14.95 11.24 16.03
N SER A 28 14.60 11.78 14.87
CA SER A 28 14.38 13.23 14.64
C SER A 28 13.17 13.82 15.38
N ALA A 29 12.38 13.03 16.09
CA ALA A 29 11.20 13.47 16.83
C ALA A 29 10.21 14.35 16.03
N HIS A 30 10.18 14.21 14.71
CA HIS A 30 9.26 14.96 13.85
C HIS A 30 7.85 14.40 13.99
N GLU A 31 6.84 15.27 14.19
CA GLU A 31 5.44 14.90 14.44
C GLU A 31 4.85 13.94 13.39
N ARG A 32 5.34 14.01 12.14
CA ARG A 32 4.92 13.13 11.06
C ARG A 32 5.77 11.88 10.90
N GLN A 33 6.82 11.69 11.67
CA GLN A 33 7.62 10.46 11.63
C GLN A 33 7.14 9.47 12.71
N VAL A 34 5.84 9.20 12.69
CA VAL A 34 5.14 8.32 13.62
C VAL A 34 4.23 7.33 12.88
N LEU A 35 3.98 6.20 13.50
CA LEU A 35 3.07 5.17 13.00
C LEU A 35 2.12 4.70 14.11
N ASP A 36 1.02 4.06 13.70
CA ASP A 36 0.05 3.40 14.57
C ASP A 36 0.05 1.89 14.32
N VAL A 37 -0.04 1.10 15.39
CA VAL A 37 -0.12 -0.36 15.32
C VAL A 37 -1.45 -0.82 15.90
N TYR A 38 -2.22 -1.54 15.10
CA TYR A 38 -3.47 -2.20 15.47
C TYR A 38 -3.23 -3.71 15.49
N ALA A 39 -3.44 -4.35 16.61
CA ALA A 39 -3.22 -5.78 16.76
C ALA A 39 -4.41 -6.46 17.45
N PRO A 40 -4.75 -7.71 17.11
CA PRO A 40 -5.66 -8.50 17.94
C PRO A 40 -5.10 -8.65 19.34
N GLU A 41 -5.95 -8.69 20.35
CA GLU A 41 -5.50 -8.99 21.72
C GLU A 41 -4.85 -10.36 21.78
N GLY A 42 -3.71 -10.48 22.45
CA GLY A 42 -2.94 -11.73 22.51
C GLY A 42 -2.26 -12.13 21.19
N ALA A 43 -2.15 -11.22 20.21
CA ALA A 43 -1.50 -11.48 18.92
C ALA A 43 -0.09 -12.08 19.11
N LYS A 44 0.21 -13.14 18.33
CA LYS A 44 1.53 -13.78 18.30
C LYS A 44 1.85 -14.24 16.89
N ASN A 45 2.97 -13.76 16.36
CA ASN A 45 3.51 -14.18 15.07
C ASN A 45 2.49 -14.09 13.92
N LEU A 46 1.72 -12.99 13.86
CA LEU A 46 0.72 -12.72 12.81
C LEU A 46 1.36 -12.00 11.61
N PRO A 47 0.90 -12.24 10.38
CA PRO A 47 1.32 -11.45 9.23
C PRO A 47 0.97 -9.98 9.45
N VAL A 48 1.76 -9.10 8.83
CA VAL A 48 1.64 -7.65 8.98
C VAL A 48 1.14 -7.03 7.69
N VAL A 49 0.13 -6.18 7.76
CA VAL A 49 -0.24 -5.26 6.69
C VAL A 49 0.28 -3.88 7.05
N PHE A 50 1.17 -3.35 6.21
CA PHE A 50 1.73 -2.02 6.32
C PHE A 50 1.01 -1.09 5.33
N TRP A 51 0.30 -0.09 5.86
CA TRP A 51 -0.55 0.82 5.13
C TRP A 51 0.06 2.20 4.99
N ILE A 52 0.03 2.75 3.76
CA ILE A 52 0.53 4.07 3.39
C ILE A 52 -0.66 4.92 2.91
N HIS A 53 -0.96 6.00 3.62
CA HIS A 53 -2.08 6.88 3.27
C HIS A 53 -1.84 7.64 1.95
N GLY A 54 -2.93 8.10 1.33
CA GLY A 54 -2.92 8.98 0.16
C GLY A 54 -2.77 10.46 0.53
N GLY A 55 -3.27 11.34 -0.36
CA GLY A 55 -3.26 12.79 -0.14
C GLY A 55 -2.29 13.56 -1.01
N GLY A 56 -1.95 13.01 -2.19
CA GLY A 56 -1.11 13.70 -3.19
C GLY A 56 0.28 14.10 -2.69
N TRP A 57 0.81 13.37 -1.71
CA TRP A 57 2.10 13.63 -1.01
C TRP A 57 2.13 14.94 -0.23
N GLN A 58 1.03 15.69 -0.14
CA GLN A 58 0.95 17.03 0.47
C GLN A 58 0.02 17.08 1.69
N VAL A 59 -0.89 16.12 1.81
CA VAL A 59 -1.85 15.99 2.92
C VAL A 59 -2.07 14.53 3.28
N GLY A 60 -2.97 14.24 4.21
CA GLY A 60 -3.34 12.91 4.67
C GLY A 60 -2.72 12.56 6.01
N ASP A 61 -3.23 11.53 6.63
CA ASP A 61 -2.78 11.10 7.95
C ASP A 61 -2.93 9.58 8.13
N LYS A 62 -2.11 8.99 9.00
CA LYS A 62 -2.16 7.57 9.38
C LYS A 62 -3.49 7.15 10.01
N THR A 63 -4.31 8.11 10.41
CA THR A 63 -5.67 7.85 10.92
C THR A 63 -6.71 7.68 9.80
N ASP A 64 -6.36 7.97 8.54
CA ASP A 64 -7.22 7.79 7.36
C ASP A 64 -7.28 6.32 6.93
N VAL A 65 -7.70 5.46 7.83
CA VAL A 65 -7.68 3.99 7.66
C VAL A 65 -9.06 3.35 7.49
N GLN A 66 -10.14 4.10 7.74
CA GLN A 66 -11.54 3.64 7.70
C GLN A 66 -11.72 2.32 8.47
N ILE A 67 -12.30 1.29 7.84
CA ILE A 67 -12.58 0.01 8.50
C ILE A 67 -11.42 -1.00 8.44
N LYS A 68 -10.36 -0.70 7.66
CA LYS A 68 -9.26 -1.63 7.38
C LYS A 68 -8.63 -2.24 8.64
N PRO A 69 -8.30 -1.46 9.70
CA PRO A 69 -7.72 -2.03 10.91
C PRO A 69 -8.62 -3.08 11.54
N ARG A 70 -9.91 -2.78 11.68
CA ARG A 70 -10.89 -3.70 12.27
C ARG A 70 -10.99 -4.99 11.48
N VAL A 71 -11.16 -4.88 10.16
CA VAL A 71 -11.40 -6.05 9.31
C VAL A 71 -10.14 -6.92 9.18
N LEU A 72 -8.96 -6.32 9.06
CA LEU A 72 -7.70 -7.06 8.94
C LEU A 72 -7.29 -7.71 10.26
N THR A 73 -7.48 -7.04 11.40
CA THR A 73 -7.18 -7.66 12.70
C THR A 73 -8.11 -8.82 13.02
N GLN A 74 -9.40 -8.72 12.67
CA GLN A 74 -10.35 -9.83 12.77
C GLN A 74 -9.97 -11.05 11.89
N ARG A 75 -9.17 -10.82 10.85
CA ARG A 75 -8.63 -11.87 9.97
C ARG A 75 -7.23 -12.34 10.35
N GLY A 76 -6.75 -11.95 11.53
CA GLY A 76 -5.47 -12.42 12.06
C GLY A 76 -4.25 -11.70 11.49
N PHE A 77 -4.38 -10.45 11.09
CA PHE A 77 -3.25 -9.59 10.74
C PHE A 77 -2.95 -8.58 11.86
N VAL A 78 -1.70 -8.18 11.98
CA VAL A 78 -1.34 -6.90 12.59
C VAL A 78 -1.40 -5.84 11.50
N PHE A 79 -2.10 -4.73 11.75
CA PHE A 79 -2.20 -3.63 10.81
C PHE A 79 -1.36 -2.46 11.31
N VAL A 80 -0.50 -1.93 10.46
CA VAL A 80 0.34 -0.76 10.75
C VAL A 80 0.00 0.34 9.77
N SER A 81 -0.31 1.54 10.25
CA SER A 81 -0.52 2.72 9.42
C SER A 81 0.55 3.76 9.72
N THR A 82 1.22 4.26 8.68
CA THR A 82 2.34 5.19 8.83
C THR A 82 2.02 6.58 8.33
N ASN A 83 2.49 7.60 9.06
CA ASN A 83 2.72 8.94 8.54
C ASN A 83 4.10 9.03 7.87
N TYR A 84 4.27 10.03 7.04
CA TYR A 84 5.54 10.44 6.43
C TYR A 84 5.53 11.97 6.28
N ARG A 85 6.70 12.61 6.21
CA ARG A 85 6.80 14.05 5.98
C ARG A 85 6.28 14.39 4.59
N LEU A 86 5.65 15.54 4.45
CA LEU A 86 4.88 15.93 3.27
C LEU A 86 5.59 17.00 2.44
N LEU A 87 5.30 17.02 1.13
CA LEU A 87 5.66 18.12 0.26
C LEU A 87 4.88 19.40 0.66
N PRO A 88 5.41 20.59 0.48
CA PRO A 88 6.75 20.90 -0.02
C PRO A 88 7.83 20.98 1.07
N HIS A 89 7.52 20.54 2.32
CA HIS A 89 8.43 20.69 3.46
C HIS A 89 9.67 19.78 3.37
N VAL A 90 9.61 18.74 2.56
CA VAL A 90 10.71 17.84 2.24
C VAL A 90 10.73 17.55 0.74
N GLU A 91 11.83 17.02 0.22
CA GLU A 91 11.87 16.50 -1.15
C GLU A 91 11.25 15.09 -1.24
N MET A 92 10.83 14.68 -2.45
CA MET A 92 10.22 13.38 -2.71
C MET A 92 11.11 12.21 -2.24
N GLY A 93 12.42 12.29 -2.44
CA GLY A 93 13.36 11.26 -1.98
C GLY A 93 13.40 11.09 -0.46
N GLU A 94 13.27 12.19 0.29
CA GLU A 94 13.22 12.17 1.75
C GLU A 94 11.88 11.57 2.25
N LEU A 95 10.78 11.91 1.57
CA LEU A 95 9.45 11.37 1.85
C LEU A 95 9.42 9.85 1.64
N ILE A 96 9.97 9.35 0.53
CA ILE A 96 10.10 7.91 0.26
C ILE A 96 11.00 7.26 1.33
N GLY A 97 12.09 7.93 1.70
CA GLY A 97 12.98 7.50 2.78
C GLY A 97 12.27 7.35 4.13
N ASP A 98 11.31 8.25 4.45
CA ASP A 98 10.51 8.14 5.66
C ASP A 98 9.64 6.87 5.66
N VAL A 99 9.01 6.54 4.54
CA VAL A 99 8.24 5.30 4.39
C VAL A 99 9.12 4.07 4.57
N ALA A 100 10.30 4.05 3.95
CA ALA A 100 11.27 2.97 4.11
C ALA A 100 11.74 2.82 5.56
N LYS A 101 12.05 3.94 6.23
CA LYS A 101 12.44 3.98 7.64
C LYS A 101 11.34 3.47 8.56
N SER A 102 10.08 3.83 8.29
CA SER A 102 8.91 3.32 9.02
C SER A 102 8.78 1.79 8.87
N LEU A 103 8.98 1.26 7.67
CA LEU A 103 9.00 -0.18 7.44
C LEU A 103 10.22 -0.85 8.10
N GLY A 104 11.36 -0.16 8.16
CA GLY A 104 12.54 -0.56 8.94
C GLY A 104 12.23 -0.69 10.44
N TRP A 105 11.46 0.26 11.00
CA TRP A 105 10.96 0.15 12.37
C TRP A 105 10.06 -1.07 12.55
N VAL A 106 9.12 -1.32 11.62
CA VAL A 106 8.25 -2.51 11.65
C VAL A 106 9.10 -3.78 11.67
N HIS A 107 10.07 -3.91 10.78
CA HIS A 107 10.95 -5.07 10.73
C HIS A 107 11.68 -5.33 12.07
N LYS A 108 12.13 -4.27 12.75
CA LYS A 108 12.88 -4.37 14.01
C LYS A 108 12.00 -4.57 15.25
N ASN A 109 10.74 -4.09 15.26
CA ASN A 109 9.97 -3.93 16.49
C ASN A 109 8.62 -4.62 16.51
N ILE A 110 8.03 -4.99 15.36
CA ILE A 110 6.63 -5.44 15.28
C ILE A 110 6.34 -6.71 16.08
N THR A 111 7.35 -7.52 16.41
CA THR A 111 7.22 -8.69 17.26
C THR A 111 6.68 -8.34 18.66
N LYS A 112 7.02 -7.15 19.19
CA LYS A 112 6.50 -6.62 20.47
C LYS A 112 4.99 -6.37 20.43
N HIS A 113 4.43 -6.25 19.22
CA HIS A 113 3.00 -6.06 18.96
C HIS A 113 2.34 -7.31 18.38
N GLY A 114 3.01 -8.46 18.41
CA GLY A 114 2.48 -9.73 17.95
C GLY A 114 2.58 -9.98 16.44
N GLY A 115 3.27 -9.11 15.69
CA GLY A 115 3.48 -9.28 14.25
C GLY A 115 4.74 -10.11 13.95
N ASP A 116 4.75 -10.71 12.76
CA ASP A 116 5.90 -11.39 12.19
C ASP A 116 6.66 -10.48 11.24
N PRO A 117 7.89 -10.05 11.58
CA PRO A 117 8.68 -9.14 10.75
C PRO A 117 9.13 -9.75 9.41
N LYS A 118 8.93 -11.04 9.19
CA LYS A 118 9.27 -11.76 7.96
C LYS A 118 8.07 -11.93 7.02
N ARG A 119 6.87 -11.51 7.43
CA ARG A 119 5.63 -11.64 6.66
C ARG A 119 4.90 -10.30 6.57
N VAL A 120 5.41 -9.40 5.72
CA VAL A 120 4.90 -8.05 5.55
C VAL A 120 4.24 -7.88 4.18
N PHE A 121 3.00 -7.42 4.18
CA PHE A 121 2.26 -6.98 3.00
C PHE A 121 2.23 -5.46 2.99
N VAL A 122 2.60 -4.84 1.90
CA VAL A 122 2.59 -3.37 1.76
C VAL A 122 1.37 -2.97 0.96
N MET A 123 0.58 -2.06 1.50
CA MET A 123 -0.61 -1.52 0.86
C MET A 123 -0.59 0.01 0.91
N GLY A 124 -1.21 0.66 -0.05
CA GLY A 124 -1.36 2.11 0.00
C GLY A 124 -2.35 2.62 -1.03
N HIS A 125 -2.94 3.78 -0.77
CA HIS A 125 -3.95 4.39 -1.63
C HIS A 125 -3.44 5.67 -2.29
N SER A 126 -3.79 5.91 -3.56
CA SER A 126 -3.46 7.15 -4.27
C SER A 126 -1.94 7.43 -4.29
N ALA A 127 -1.47 8.54 -3.74
CA ALA A 127 -0.04 8.80 -3.51
C ALA A 127 0.64 7.65 -2.76
N GLY A 128 -0.03 7.08 -1.74
CA GLY A 128 0.45 5.90 -1.02
C GLY A 128 0.55 4.65 -1.89
N ALA A 129 -0.23 4.53 -2.95
CA ALA A 129 -0.13 3.41 -3.90
C ALA A 129 1.17 3.49 -4.72
N GLN A 130 1.57 4.69 -5.16
CA GLN A 130 2.86 4.90 -5.80
C GLN A 130 4.01 4.56 -4.85
N LEU A 131 3.94 5.03 -3.59
CA LEU A 131 4.95 4.74 -2.57
C LEU A 131 5.03 3.24 -2.27
N ALA A 132 3.90 2.55 -2.13
CA ALA A 132 3.84 1.11 -1.91
C ALA A 132 4.48 0.34 -3.07
N ALA A 133 4.13 0.68 -4.31
CA ALA A 133 4.69 0.03 -5.50
C ALA A 133 6.21 0.26 -5.58
N LEU A 134 6.67 1.49 -5.37
CA LEU A 134 8.10 1.83 -5.45
C LEU A 134 8.91 1.10 -4.37
N ILE A 135 8.47 1.11 -3.11
CA ILE A 135 9.15 0.43 -2.00
C ILE A 135 9.22 -1.09 -2.22
N CYS A 136 8.20 -1.70 -2.86
CA CYS A 136 8.17 -3.12 -3.14
C CYS A 136 8.93 -3.54 -4.39
N ILE A 137 9.37 -2.60 -5.24
CA ILE A 137 10.08 -2.88 -6.50
C ILE A 137 11.54 -2.42 -6.45
N ASP A 138 11.80 -1.27 -5.84
CA ASP A 138 13.15 -0.72 -5.71
C ASP A 138 13.75 -1.05 -4.35
N GLU A 139 14.57 -2.08 -4.32
CA GLU A 139 15.21 -2.58 -3.09
C GLU A 139 16.13 -1.57 -2.41
N ARG A 140 16.61 -0.53 -3.12
CA ARG A 140 17.57 0.45 -2.59
C ARG A 140 17.07 1.08 -1.30
N TYR A 141 15.78 1.42 -1.23
CA TYR A 141 15.17 2.06 -0.07
C TYR A 141 15.16 1.16 1.17
N LEU A 142 14.71 -0.09 1.03
CA LEU A 142 14.66 -1.03 2.14
C LEU A 142 16.05 -1.50 2.55
N LYS A 143 16.98 -1.66 1.61
CA LYS A 143 18.37 -1.99 1.88
C LYS A 143 19.05 -0.91 2.72
N ALA A 144 18.76 0.37 2.49
CA ALA A 144 19.28 1.48 3.29
C ALA A 144 18.84 1.39 4.77
N GLU A 145 17.68 0.79 5.06
CA GLU A 145 17.14 0.59 6.41
C GLU A 145 17.49 -0.80 7.00
N GLY A 146 18.27 -1.61 6.27
CA GLY A 146 18.66 -2.96 6.69
C GLY A 146 17.51 -3.98 6.65
N VAL A 147 16.48 -3.73 5.84
CA VAL A 147 15.34 -4.64 5.68
C VAL A 147 15.59 -5.60 4.51
N PRO A 148 15.64 -6.92 4.75
CA PRO A 148 15.74 -7.89 3.67
C PRO A 148 14.49 -7.84 2.77
N PHE A 149 14.68 -7.81 1.45
CA PHE A 149 13.58 -7.66 0.51
C PHE A 149 12.59 -8.86 0.55
N GLN A 150 13.09 -10.03 0.93
CA GLN A 150 12.32 -11.27 1.08
C GLN A 150 11.26 -11.25 2.20
N VAL A 151 11.30 -10.25 3.09
CA VAL A 151 10.25 -10.10 4.12
C VAL A 151 8.92 -9.67 3.52
N LEU A 152 8.96 -9.05 2.33
CA LEU A 152 7.77 -8.64 1.59
C LEU A 152 7.06 -9.86 1.00
N LYS A 153 5.79 -10.04 1.33
CA LYS A 153 4.96 -11.17 0.89
C LYS A 153 3.91 -10.79 -0.14
N GLY A 154 3.64 -9.50 -0.30
CA GLY A 154 2.74 -8.98 -1.30
C GLY A 154 2.70 -7.46 -1.30
N CYS A 155 2.30 -6.89 -2.43
CA CYS A 155 2.07 -5.45 -2.59
C CYS A 155 0.66 -5.22 -3.16
N VAL A 156 -0.09 -4.32 -2.52
CA VAL A 156 -1.44 -3.96 -2.96
C VAL A 156 -1.55 -2.43 -3.13
N PRO A 157 -1.10 -1.89 -4.27
CA PRO A 157 -1.33 -0.50 -4.61
C PRO A 157 -2.79 -0.30 -5.01
N VAL A 158 -3.45 0.70 -4.40
CA VAL A 158 -4.88 1.00 -4.56
C VAL A 158 -5.04 2.35 -5.24
N ASP A 159 -5.50 2.35 -6.47
CA ASP A 159 -5.87 3.51 -7.29
C ASP A 159 -4.78 4.59 -7.41
N GLY A 160 -3.56 4.15 -7.72
CA GLY A 160 -2.44 5.05 -8.06
C GLY A 160 -2.40 5.38 -9.54
N ASP A 161 -1.99 6.59 -9.86
CA ASP A 161 -1.84 7.11 -11.22
C ASP A 161 -0.39 7.41 -11.62
N THR A 162 0.58 7.01 -10.82
CA THR A 162 1.98 7.47 -10.91
C THR A 162 3.00 6.32 -10.85
N TYR A 163 2.71 5.17 -11.42
CA TYR A 163 3.67 4.07 -11.52
C TYR A 163 4.70 4.29 -12.64
N ASP A 164 4.30 5.05 -13.68
CA ASP A 164 5.14 5.53 -14.80
C ASP A 164 4.98 7.06 -14.89
N LEU A 165 5.83 7.77 -14.15
CA LEU A 165 5.74 9.22 -14.01
C LEU A 165 5.98 9.99 -15.33
N PRO A 166 6.97 9.62 -16.17
CA PRO A 166 7.11 10.22 -17.50
C PRO A 166 5.84 10.10 -18.36
N ALA A 167 5.18 8.95 -18.31
CA ALA A 167 3.98 8.72 -19.12
C ALA A 167 2.79 9.58 -18.66
N ILE A 168 2.53 9.70 -17.35
CA ILE A 168 1.40 10.52 -16.87
C ILE A 168 1.67 12.01 -17.10
N ILE A 169 2.89 12.48 -16.95
CA ILE A 169 3.28 13.85 -17.27
C ILE A 169 3.06 14.13 -18.76
N ALA A 170 3.57 13.26 -19.64
CA ALA A 170 3.38 13.40 -21.09
C ALA A 170 1.91 13.38 -21.49
N THR A 171 1.07 12.58 -20.83
CA THR A 171 -0.39 12.55 -21.08
C THR A 171 -1.03 13.89 -20.73
N ALA A 172 -0.71 14.46 -19.58
CA ALA A 172 -1.24 15.77 -19.17
C ALA A 172 -0.82 16.90 -20.16
N GLU A 173 0.43 16.89 -20.60
CA GLU A 173 0.97 17.87 -21.57
C GLU A 173 0.34 17.70 -22.96
N LEU A 174 0.08 16.45 -23.37
CA LEU A 174 -0.64 16.17 -24.62
C LEU A 174 -2.08 16.69 -24.56
N HIS A 175 -2.78 16.47 -23.46
CA HIS A 175 -4.14 17.00 -23.27
C HIS A 175 -4.17 18.53 -23.32
N GLN A 176 -3.18 19.22 -22.76
CA GLN A 176 -3.04 20.67 -22.89
C GLN A 176 -2.85 21.07 -24.36
N THR A 177 -1.94 20.40 -25.06
CA THR A 177 -1.58 20.78 -26.44
C THR A 177 -2.71 20.49 -27.42
N VAL A 178 -3.40 19.35 -27.30
CA VAL A 178 -4.42 18.89 -28.25
C VAL A 178 -5.80 19.47 -27.95
N TYR A 179 -6.17 19.58 -26.69
CA TYR A 179 -7.52 19.97 -26.28
C TYR A 179 -7.58 21.34 -25.59
N GLY A 180 -6.45 22.02 -25.41
CA GLY A 180 -6.40 23.31 -24.70
C GLY A 180 -6.73 23.20 -23.20
N LEU A 181 -6.69 22.00 -22.62
CA LEU A 181 -6.96 21.80 -21.21
C LEU A 181 -5.82 22.38 -20.36
N PRO A 182 -6.11 23.12 -19.28
CA PRO A 182 -5.06 23.65 -18.42
C PRO A 182 -4.30 22.49 -17.73
N LEU A 183 -2.98 22.66 -17.58
CA LEU A 183 -2.23 21.76 -16.68
C LEU A 183 -2.73 21.94 -15.25
N PRO A 184 -2.90 20.85 -14.48
CA PRO A 184 -3.30 20.96 -13.09
C PRO A 184 -2.29 21.80 -12.29
N GLU A 185 -2.75 22.77 -11.52
CA GLU A 185 -1.90 23.61 -10.66
C GLU A 185 -1.03 22.78 -9.70
N ASN A 186 -1.57 21.67 -9.22
CA ASN A 186 -0.89 20.69 -8.38
C ASN A 186 -0.52 19.43 -9.16
N GLY A 187 -0.10 19.57 -10.42
CA GLY A 187 0.29 18.47 -11.28
C GLY A 187 1.58 17.75 -10.84
N HIS A 188 1.89 16.66 -11.52
CA HIS A 188 3.04 15.82 -11.17
C HIS A 188 4.39 16.56 -11.27
N ARG A 189 4.54 17.49 -12.24
CA ARG A 189 5.78 18.31 -12.32
C ARG A 189 5.99 19.20 -11.10
N VAL A 190 4.93 19.73 -10.51
CA VAL A 190 5.04 20.55 -9.29
C VAL A 190 5.53 19.70 -8.11
N LYS A 191 5.12 18.46 -8.04
CA LYS A 191 5.44 17.53 -6.95
C LYS A 191 6.79 16.83 -7.11
N PHE A 192 7.15 16.47 -8.35
CA PHE A 192 8.34 15.70 -8.67
C PHE A 192 9.45 16.52 -9.32
N GLY A 193 9.22 17.83 -9.55
CA GLY A 193 10.15 18.73 -10.22
C GLY A 193 10.19 18.49 -11.74
N ASN A 194 11.18 19.10 -12.40
CA ASN A 194 11.32 19.08 -13.86
C ASN A 194 12.49 18.20 -14.35
N ASP A 195 13.18 17.51 -13.47
CA ASP A 195 14.30 16.63 -13.83
C ASP A 195 13.78 15.27 -14.35
N PRO A 196 13.96 14.96 -15.65
CA PRO A 196 13.53 13.68 -16.22
C PRO A 196 14.18 12.46 -15.55
N LYS A 197 15.38 12.62 -14.99
CA LYS A 197 16.07 11.52 -14.27
C LYS A 197 15.35 11.22 -12.97
N LYS A 198 14.89 12.24 -12.24
CA LYS A 198 14.06 12.06 -11.03
C LYS A 198 12.71 11.41 -11.39
N HIS A 199 12.10 11.77 -12.54
CA HIS A 199 10.86 11.13 -12.99
C HIS A 199 11.04 9.62 -13.24
N ILE A 200 12.15 9.23 -13.89
CA ILE A 200 12.50 7.82 -14.10
C ILE A 200 12.78 7.14 -12.76
N ASP A 201 13.57 7.78 -11.89
CA ASP A 201 13.98 7.21 -10.60
C ASP A 201 12.80 6.99 -9.64
N PHE A 202 11.78 7.85 -9.65
CA PHE A 202 10.59 7.72 -8.82
C PHE A 202 9.45 6.89 -9.46
N SER A 203 9.69 6.31 -10.63
CA SER A 203 8.73 5.45 -11.33
C SER A 203 8.95 3.98 -10.99
N ALA A 204 7.97 3.33 -10.38
CA ALA A 204 8.06 1.92 -10.02
C ALA A 204 8.36 1.01 -11.24
N VAL A 205 7.75 1.31 -12.39
CA VAL A 205 7.90 0.51 -13.63
C VAL A 205 9.35 0.41 -14.13
N THR A 206 10.19 1.40 -13.83
CA THR A 206 11.58 1.46 -14.32
C THR A 206 12.54 0.54 -13.56
N HIS A 207 12.14 0.12 -12.36
CA HIS A 207 12.97 -0.71 -11.48
C HIS A 207 12.58 -2.19 -11.50
N VAL A 208 11.50 -2.55 -12.22
CA VAL A 208 11.05 -3.94 -12.32
C VAL A 208 12.10 -4.77 -13.07
N ALA A 209 12.58 -5.84 -12.43
CA ALA A 209 13.46 -6.82 -13.05
C ALA A 209 13.23 -8.22 -12.46
N GLN A 210 13.40 -9.24 -13.31
CA GLN A 210 13.33 -10.63 -12.88
C GLN A 210 14.46 -10.96 -11.89
N GLY A 211 14.15 -11.83 -10.90
CA GLY A 211 15.16 -12.33 -9.95
C GLY A 211 15.51 -11.40 -8.80
N LYS A 212 14.91 -10.20 -8.70
CA LYS A 212 15.13 -9.26 -7.60
C LYS A 212 14.40 -9.62 -6.29
N GLY A 213 13.54 -10.62 -6.28
CA GLY A 213 12.73 -10.94 -5.10
C GLY A 213 11.53 -10.00 -4.92
N ILE A 214 11.09 -9.31 -5.98
CA ILE A 214 9.88 -8.48 -5.98
C ILE A 214 8.69 -9.38 -5.60
N PRO A 215 7.87 -8.99 -4.60
CA PRO A 215 6.76 -9.82 -4.14
C PRO A 215 5.64 -9.89 -5.17
N PRO A 216 4.66 -10.80 -5.03
CA PRO A 216 3.42 -10.77 -5.81
C PRO A 216 2.67 -9.44 -5.67
N PHE A 217 1.93 -9.05 -6.71
CA PHE A 217 1.15 -7.80 -6.75
C PHE A 217 -0.34 -8.05 -6.97
N LEU A 218 -1.18 -7.30 -6.25
CA LEU A 218 -2.58 -7.06 -6.57
C LEU A 218 -2.76 -5.56 -6.81
N VAL A 219 -2.89 -5.14 -8.06
CA VAL A 219 -3.10 -3.73 -8.43
C VAL A 219 -4.60 -3.47 -8.53
N LEU A 220 -5.14 -2.70 -7.59
CA LEU A 220 -6.54 -2.30 -7.58
C LEU A 220 -6.68 -0.91 -8.20
N HIS A 221 -7.68 -0.72 -9.08
CA HIS A 221 -7.94 0.60 -9.67
C HIS A 221 -9.44 0.80 -9.97
N VAL A 222 -9.87 2.05 -10.10
CA VAL A 222 -11.20 2.40 -10.58
C VAL A 222 -11.32 2.10 -12.08
N ALA A 223 -12.22 1.20 -12.47
CA ALA A 223 -12.32 0.73 -13.86
C ALA A 223 -12.70 1.85 -14.87
N GLY A 224 -13.49 2.84 -14.43
CA GLY A 224 -13.96 3.93 -15.27
C GLY A 224 -13.00 5.12 -15.39
N HIS A 225 -11.82 5.10 -14.76
CA HIS A 225 -10.87 6.21 -14.78
C HIS A 225 -9.71 5.90 -15.75
N PRO A 226 -9.60 6.62 -16.90
CA PRO A 226 -8.63 6.28 -17.95
C PRO A 226 -7.18 6.28 -17.48
N ASP A 227 -6.74 7.31 -16.76
CA ASP A 227 -5.35 7.50 -16.38
C ASP A 227 -4.89 6.43 -15.36
N VAL A 228 -5.66 6.21 -14.29
CA VAL A 228 -5.36 5.15 -13.32
C VAL A 228 -5.40 3.76 -13.96
N THR A 229 -6.35 3.52 -14.88
CA THR A 229 -6.41 2.26 -15.64
C THR A 229 -5.17 2.07 -16.51
N ALA A 230 -4.72 3.12 -17.20
CA ALA A 230 -3.51 3.07 -18.03
C ALA A 230 -2.27 2.79 -17.18
N GLN A 231 -2.13 3.46 -16.04
CA GLN A 231 -1.02 3.28 -15.12
C GLN A 231 -1.01 1.88 -14.48
N ALA A 232 -2.17 1.39 -14.04
CA ALA A 232 -2.31 0.03 -13.50
C ALA A 232 -1.93 -1.05 -14.54
N LYS A 233 -2.37 -0.90 -15.78
CA LYS A 233 -2.01 -1.80 -16.89
C LYS A 233 -0.52 -1.73 -17.24
N ARG A 234 0.10 -0.54 -17.21
CA ARG A 234 1.55 -0.39 -17.43
C ARG A 234 2.36 -1.13 -16.37
N LEU A 235 2.02 -0.93 -15.09
CA LEU A 235 2.65 -1.66 -14.00
C LEU A 235 2.46 -3.17 -14.16
N GLY A 236 1.23 -3.63 -14.43
CA GLY A 236 0.95 -5.04 -14.69
C GLY A 236 1.77 -5.63 -15.84
N ALA A 237 1.89 -4.90 -16.97
CA ALA A 237 2.63 -5.37 -18.12
C ALA A 237 4.15 -5.57 -17.85
N VAL A 238 4.78 -4.65 -17.09
CA VAL A 238 6.21 -4.80 -16.76
C VAL A 238 6.43 -5.90 -15.72
N LEU A 239 5.52 -6.06 -14.74
CA LEU A 239 5.56 -7.17 -13.78
C LEU A 239 5.42 -8.51 -14.48
N GLN A 240 4.46 -8.63 -15.42
CA GLN A 240 4.26 -9.83 -16.21
C GLN A 240 5.50 -10.19 -17.04
N LYS A 241 6.09 -9.20 -17.73
CA LYS A 241 7.32 -9.39 -18.51
C LYS A 241 8.48 -9.88 -17.64
N ALA A 242 8.55 -9.44 -16.39
CA ALA A 242 9.55 -9.87 -15.41
C ALA A 242 9.17 -11.18 -14.69
N GLN A 243 8.08 -11.85 -15.08
CA GLN A 243 7.58 -13.10 -14.49
C GLN A 243 7.23 -12.97 -12.98
N ILE A 244 6.80 -11.79 -12.56
CA ILE A 244 6.34 -11.55 -11.19
C ILE A 244 4.84 -11.86 -11.13
N PRO A 245 4.37 -12.70 -10.19
CA PRO A 245 2.95 -12.98 -10.03
C PRO A 245 2.16 -11.70 -9.77
N MET A 246 1.13 -11.43 -10.57
CA MET A 246 0.32 -10.23 -10.42
C MET A 246 -1.11 -10.42 -10.89
N THR A 247 -2.01 -9.64 -10.28
CA THR A 247 -3.40 -9.43 -10.73
C THR A 247 -3.63 -7.93 -10.85
N VAL A 248 -4.22 -7.49 -11.96
CA VAL A 248 -4.72 -6.12 -12.13
C VAL A 248 -6.24 -6.20 -12.13
N PHE A 249 -6.88 -5.56 -11.15
CA PHE A 249 -8.33 -5.59 -10.98
C PHE A 249 -8.91 -4.19 -11.05
N GLY A 250 -9.77 -3.96 -12.06
CA GLY A 250 -10.57 -2.76 -12.19
C GLY A 250 -11.87 -2.88 -11.41
N ALA A 251 -12.00 -2.15 -10.32
CA ALA A 251 -13.20 -2.12 -9.51
C ALA A 251 -14.32 -1.36 -10.25
N PRO A 252 -15.47 -1.99 -10.52
CA PRO A 252 -16.59 -1.34 -11.19
C PRO A 252 -17.38 -0.45 -10.23
N GLU A 253 -18.14 0.50 -10.76
CA GLU A 253 -19.14 1.30 -10.05
C GLU A 253 -18.64 1.95 -8.76
N THR A 254 -17.40 2.43 -8.79
CA THR A 254 -16.76 3.07 -7.65
C THR A 254 -16.03 4.35 -8.06
N THR A 255 -15.49 5.07 -7.09
CA THR A 255 -14.69 6.27 -7.28
C THR A 255 -13.37 6.14 -6.52
N HIS A 256 -12.43 7.05 -6.78
CA HIS A 256 -11.13 7.11 -6.10
C HIS A 256 -11.25 7.00 -4.57
N SER A 257 -12.07 7.86 -3.97
CA SER A 257 -12.28 7.89 -2.53
C SER A 257 -13.09 6.69 -2.03
N LYS A 258 -14.10 6.25 -2.81
CA LYS A 258 -14.98 5.16 -2.44
C LYS A 258 -14.24 3.81 -2.46
N LEU A 259 -13.39 3.55 -3.45
CA LEU A 259 -12.56 2.35 -3.49
C LEU A 259 -11.69 2.22 -2.24
N ASN A 260 -11.11 3.33 -1.76
CA ASN A 260 -10.38 3.33 -0.50
C ASN A 260 -11.30 3.11 0.71
N ALA A 261 -12.44 3.79 0.76
CA ALA A 261 -13.34 3.75 1.91
C ALA A 261 -13.96 2.37 2.11
N ASP A 262 -14.39 1.74 1.02
CA ASP A 262 -15.10 0.46 1.03
C ASP A 262 -14.14 -0.76 1.13
N LEU A 263 -12.83 -0.55 0.99
CA LEU A 263 -11.86 -1.65 1.06
C LEU A 263 -11.86 -2.28 2.47
N GLY A 264 -12.44 -3.47 2.56
CA GLY A 264 -12.75 -4.19 3.78
C GLY A 264 -14.24 -4.50 3.94
N GLU A 265 -15.13 -3.83 3.20
CA GLU A 265 -16.57 -4.11 3.23
C GLU A 265 -16.87 -5.48 2.60
N PRO A 266 -17.73 -6.32 3.22
CA PRO A 266 -17.93 -7.70 2.78
C PRO A 266 -18.50 -7.86 1.36
N LYS A 267 -19.23 -6.85 0.84
CA LYS A 267 -19.87 -6.89 -0.48
C LYS A 267 -19.07 -6.14 -1.55
N ASP A 268 -17.95 -5.52 -1.18
CA ASP A 268 -17.11 -4.79 -2.12
C ASP A 268 -16.27 -5.77 -2.97
N PRO A 269 -16.33 -5.67 -4.31
CA PRO A 269 -15.58 -6.56 -5.19
C PRO A 269 -14.05 -6.48 -5.00
N ALA A 270 -13.51 -5.29 -4.74
CA ALA A 270 -12.07 -5.10 -4.50
C ALA A 270 -11.64 -5.77 -3.18
N THR A 271 -12.50 -5.74 -2.16
CA THR A 271 -12.32 -6.46 -0.90
C THR A 271 -12.25 -7.98 -1.12
N SER A 272 -13.11 -8.51 -1.99
CA SER A 272 -13.07 -9.93 -2.34
C SER A 272 -11.73 -10.32 -2.97
N GLU A 273 -11.22 -9.54 -3.92
CA GLU A 273 -9.91 -9.77 -4.54
C GLU A 273 -8.76 -9.58 -3.54
N LEU A 274 -8.85 -8.60 -2.63
CA LEU A 274 -7.87 -8.40 -1.57
C LEU A 274 -7.72 -9.65 -0.70
N PHE A 275 -8.82 -10.22 -0.19
CA PHE A 275 -8.74 -11.39 0.68
C PHE A 275 -8.40 -12.68 -0.06
N LYS A 276 -8.78 -12.80 -1.33
CA LYS A 276 -8.31 -13.86 -2.21
C LYS A 276 -6.78 -13.81 -2.42
N PHE A 277 -6.23 -12.60 -2.53
CA PHE A 277 -4.78 -12.39 -2.66
C PHE A 277 -4.04 -12.67 -1.34
N LEU A 278 -4.52 -12.15 -0.20
CA LEU A 278 -3.86 -12.28 1.09
C LEU A 278 -3.92 -13.71 1.65
N GLY A 279 -5.03 -14.44 1.46
CA GLY A 279 -5.29 -15.74 2.08
C GLY A 279 -4.19 -16.78 1.82
N PRO A 280 -3.86 -17.13 0.57
CA PRO A 280 -2.83 -18.13 0.28
C PRO A 280 -1.43 -17.76 0.76
N LEU A 281 -1.16 -16.46 0.88
CA LEU A 281 0.16 -15.92 1.26
C LEU A 281 0.36 -15.86 2.78
N THR A 282 -0.68 -16.17 3.56
CA THR A 282 -0.62 -16.21 5.04
C THR A 282 -0.38 -17.60 5.60
N ASP A 283 -0.55 -18.66 4.79
CA ASP A 283 -0.38 -20.03 5.25
C ASP A 283 1.07 -20.31 5.69
N LYS A 284 1.21 -20.95 6.85
CA LYS A 284 2.48 -21.16 7.54
C LYS A 284 3.43 -22.15 6.84
N ASN A 285 3.03 -22.71 5.70
CA ASN A 285 3.71 -23.82 5.02
C ASN A 285 4.34 -23.47 3.67
N GLN A 286 4.66 -22.19 3.41
CA GLN A 286 5.48 -21.80 2.25
C GLN A 286 6.79 -21.13 2.65
#